data_7b71001ed45554b730efa2a3522dd4a5
#
_entry.id   7b71001ed45554b730efa2a3522dd4a5
#
_cell.length_a   1.000
_cell.length_b   1.000
_cell.length_c   1.000
_cell.angle_alpha   90.00
_cell.angle_beta   90.00
_cell.angle_gamma   90.00
#
_symmetry.space_group_name_H-M   'P 1'
#
loop_
_entity.id
_entity.type
_entity.pdbx_description
1 polymer ?
#
loop_
_entity_poly.entity_id
_entity_poly.type
_entity_poly.pdbx_seq_one_letter_code
_entity_poly.pdbx_strand_id
1 'polypeptide(L)'
;MALTLIKEDGTGKVDANAYANAADGAAYHDGHLFASAWTAATLANKETALAMATRLIDAEYQFDGVKANEAQALQWPRAGCHDPDADGWNGGTVADNTVPKAVMEATCEMARELLIVDRTAAPVGEGLKYYNDGSVQTGYDKGDRRPVISHVAQALLMKFGSLVKSKSGAVRLTRT
;
A
#
# COMPACT_ATOMS: atom_id res chain seq x y z
N MET A 1 11.62 -22.54 0.81
CA MET A 1 10.63 -22.56 -0.29
C MET A 1 10.68 -21.20 -0.95
N ALA A 2 10.76 -21.13 -2.28
CA ALA A 2 10.70 -19.85 -2.98
C ALA A 2 9.24 -19.36 -3.02
N LEU A 3 9.02 -18.05 -2.97
CA LEU A 3 7.70 -17.45 -3.18
C LEU A 3 7.26 -17.69 -4.61
N THR A 4 6.02 -18.13 -4.80
CA THR A 4 5.33 -18.09 -6.10
C THR A 4 4.44 -16.87 -6.11
N LEU A 5 4.77 -15.87 -6.93
CA LEU A 5 3.95 -14.67 -7.08
C LEU A 5 2.74 -14.97 -7.96
N ILE A 6 1.54 -14.75 -7.42
CA ILE A 6 0.26 -14.92 -8.12
C ILE A 6 -0.42 -13.56 -8.17
N LYS A 7 -0.41 -12.97 -9.37
CA LYS A 7 -1.04 -11.67 -9.59
C LYS A 7 -2.56 -11.80 -9.68
N GLU A 8 -3.27 -10.91 -8.99
CA GLU A 8 -4.71 -10.67 -9.20
C GLU A 8 -4.94 -9.96 -10.54
N ASP A 9 -5.77 -10.55 -11.39
CA ASP A 9 -6.08 -10.03 -12.72
C ASP A 9 -7.51 -9.46 -12.85
N GLY A 10 -8.21 -9.36 -11.72
CA GLY A 10 -9.59 -8.88 -11.66
C GLY A 10 -10.63 -9.98 -11.54
N THR A 11 -10.22 -11.26 -11.57
CA THR A 11 -11.16 -12.38 -11.45
C THR A 11 -11.50 -12.78 -10.02
N GLY A 12 -10.85 -12.16 -9.03
CA GLY A 12 -11.05 -12.48 -7.60
C GLY A 12 -10.44 -13.84 -7.22
N LYS A 13 -9.16 -14.02 -7.54
CA LYS A 13 -8.43 -15.26 -7.28
C LYS A 13 -8.35 -15.56 -5.78
N VAL A 14 -8.52 -16.83 -5.44
CA VAL A 14 -8.46 -17.32 -4.05
C VAL A 14 -7.04 -17.46 -3.53
N ASP A 15 -6.06 -17.45 -4.40
CA ASP A 15 -4.64 -17.64 -4.11
C ASP A 15 -3.75 -16.47 -4.55
N ALA A 16 -4.34 -15.37 -5.02
CA ALA A 16 -3.59 -14.16 -5.36
C ALA A 16 -2.83 -13.62 -4.13
N ASN A 17 -1.61 -13.16 -4.35
CA ASN A 17 -0.77 -12.57 -3.30
C ASN A 17 -0.12 -11.24 -3.71
N ALA A 18 -0.41 -10.74 -4.91
CA ALA A 18 0.08 -9.46 -5.38
C ALA A 18 -0.89 -8.80 -6.38
N TYR A 19 -0.93 -7.46 -6.41
CA TYR A 19 -1.65 -6.69 -7.42
C TYR A 19 -0.82 -6.43 -8.67
N ALA A 20 0.50 -6.56 -8.58
CA ALA A 20 1.43 -6.37 -9.69
C ALA A 20 2.45 -7.50 -9.75
N ASN A 21 2.98 -7.77 -10.94
CA ASN A 21 4.10 -8.68 -11.13
C ASN A 21 5.39 -7.91 -11.45
N ALA A 22 6.51 -8.62 -11.62
CA ALA A 22 7.80 -8.00 -11.88
C ALA A 22 7.84 -7.22 -13.22
N ALA A 23 7.05 -7.62 -14.21
CA ALA A 23 6.95 -6.92 -15.50
C ALA A 23 6.18 -5.59 -15.34
N ASP A 24 5.08 -5.60 -14.58
CA ASP A 24 4.33 -4.37 -14.24
C ASP A 24 5.23 -3.38 -13.49
N GLY A 25 6.00 -3.89 -12.50
CA GLY A 25 6.96 -3.08 -11.77
C GLY A 25 8.07 -2.52 -12.65
N ALA A 26 8.58 -3.30 -13.60
CA ALA A 26 9.56 -2.80 -14.56
C ALA A 26 8.98 -1.68 -15.43
N ALA A 27 7.79 -1.88 -16.01
CA ALA A 27 7.12 -0.89 -16.83
C ALA A 27 6.81 0.42 -16.04
N TYR A 28 6.40 0.30 -14.77
CA TYR A 28 6.18 1.46 -13.91
C TYR A 28 7.49 2.23 -13.63
N HIS A 29 8.56 1.51 -13.31
CA HIS A 29 9.82 2.11 -12.92
C HIS A 29 10.69 2.56 -14.08
N ASP A 30 10.42 2.17 -15.33
CA ASP A 30 11.08 2.69 -16.51
C ASP A 30 10.91 4.21 -16.67
N GLY A 31 9.77 4.74 -16.19
CA GLY A 31 9.51 6.18 -16.12
C GLY A 31 9.96 6.85 -14.83
N HIS A 32 10.60 6.13 -13.89
CA HIS A 32 10.92 6.66 -12.56
C HIS A 32 12.41 7.00 -12.45
N LEU A 33 12.74 8.29 -12.25
CA LEU A 33 14.13 8.77 -12.22
C LEU A 33 14.99 8.10 -11.12
N PHE A 34 14.40 7.74 -9.99
CA PHE A 34 15.10 7.16 -8.84
C PHE A 34 14.75 5.67 -8.63
N ALA A 35 14.82 4.88 -9.69
CA ALA A 35 14.46 3.46 -9.69
C ALA A 35 15.61 2.51 -9.34
N SER A 36 16.77 3.00 -8.91
CA SER A 36 17.98 2.17 -8.72
C SER A 36 17.78 0.99 -7.78
N ALA A 37 17.00 1.14 -6.71
CA ALA A 37 16.68 0.05 -5.79
C ALA A 37 15.89 -1.07 -6.46
N TRP A 38 14.96 -0.72 -7.35
CA TRP A 38 14.21 -1.68 -8.15
C TRP A 38 15.09 -2.35 -9.21
N THR A 39 15.82 -1.57 -10.00
CA THR A 39 16.61 -2.10 -11.14
C THR A 39 17.74 -3.02 -10.68
N ALA A 40 18.37 -2.72 -9.54
CA ALA A 40 19.44 -3.54 -8.97
C ALA A 40 18.95 -4.81 -8.25
N ALA A 41 17.68 -4.90 -7.90
CA ALA A 41 17.13 -6.03 -7.15
C ALA A 41 17.01 -7.28 -8.03
N THR A 42 17.24 -8.45 -7.42
CA THR A 42 16.98 -9.75 -8.06
C THR A 42 15.50 -9.97 -8.30
N LEU A 43 15.13 -10.85 -9.25
CA LEU A 43 13.72 -11.18 -9.49
C LEU A 43 13.02 -11.67 -8.22
N ALA A 44 13.65 -12.54 -7.45
CA ALA A 44 13.09 -13.05 -6.21
C ALA A 44 12.81 -11.94 -5.18
N ASN A 45 13.71 -10.95 -5.06
CA ASN A 45 13.50 -9.81 -4.17
C ASN A 45 12.40 -8.88 -4.67
N LYS A 46 12.29 -8.67 -5.99
CA LYS A 46 11.19 -7.90 -6.60
C LYS A 46 9.83 -8.54 -6.31
N GLU A 47 9.71 -9.84 -6.52
CA GLU A 47 8.47 -10.59 -6.26
C GLU A 47 8.12 -10.60 -4.77
N THR A 48 9.10 -10.78 -3.89
CA THR A 48 8.87 -10.71 -2.44
C THR A 48 8.44 -9.32 -2.00
N ALA A 49 9.05 -8.26 -2.56
CA ALA A 49 8.69 -6.89 -2.26
C ALA A 49 7.26 -6.54 -2.74
N LEU A 50 6.85 -7.02 -3.92
CA LEU A 50 5.49 -6.84 -4.44
C LEU A 50 4.44 -7.55 -3.57
N ALA A 51 4.69 -8.79 -3.17
CA ALA A 51 3.80 -9.52 -2.29
C ALA A 51 3.69 -8.86 -0.90
N MET A 52 4.82 -8.38 -0.35
CA MET A 52 4.83 -7.65 0.91
C MET A 52 4.12 -6.30 0.79
N ALA A 53 4.34 -5.55 -0.28
CA ALA A 53 3.67 -4.28 -0.57
C ALA A 53 2.14 -4.45 -0.64
N THR A 54 1.66 -5.48 -1.35
CA THR A 54 0.23 -5.81 -1.43
C THR A 54 -0.36 -6.07 -0.06
N ARG A 55 0.31 -6.90 0.75
CA ARG A 55 -0.13 -7.22 2.12
C ARG A 55 -0.22 -5.99 3.01
N LEU A 56 0.75 -5.08 2.93
CA LEU A 56 0.75 -3.85 3.70
C LEU A 56 -0.35 -2.89 3.26
N ILE A 57 -0.57 -2.76 1.94
CA ILE A 57 -1.67 -1.95 1.39
C ILE A 57 -3.01 -2.48 1.88
N ASP A 58 -3.25 -3.79 1.79
CA ASP A 58 -4.50 -4.42 2.22
C ASP A 58 -4.73 -4.31 3.74
N ALA A 59 -3.66 -4.28 4.54
CA ALA A 59 -3.75 -4.15 5.99
C ALA A 59 -3.99 -2.70 6.46
N GLU A 60 -3.38 -1.73 5.78
CA GLU A 60 -3.36 -0.33 6.20
C GLU A 60 -4.45 0.52 5.52
N TYR A 61 -5.07 0.02 4.45
CA TYR A 61 -6.08 0.74 3.68
C TYR A 61 -7.48 0.12 3.83
N GLN A 62 -8.45 0.97 4.14
CA GLN A 62 -9.88 0.65 4.05
C GLN A 62 -10.37 1.16 2.70
N PHE A 63 -10.57 0.25 1.76
CA PHE A 63 -11.11 0.59 0.45
C PHE A 63 -12.64 0.72 0.48
N ASP A 64 -13.17 1.60 -0.36
CA ASP A 64 -14.61 1.79 -0.55
C ASP A 64 -15.24 0.60 -1.29
N GLY A 65 -16.56 0.46 -1.17
CA GLY A 65 -17.29 -0.67 -1.73
C GLY A 65 -17.08 -1.98 -0.96
N VAL A 66 -17.39 -3.11 -1.59
CA VAL A 66 -17.26 -4.45 -1.01
C VAL A 66 -16.42 -5.34 -1.93
N LYS A 67 -15.84 -6.41 -1.41
CA LYS A 67 -15.16 -7.42 -2.24
C LYS A 67 -16.11 -7.94 -3.31
N ALA A 68 -15.64 -8.12 -4.54
CA ALA A 68 -16.45 -8.64 -5.63
C ALA A 68 -16.80 -10.12 -5.43
N ASN A 69 -15.93 -10.87 -4.74
CA ASN A 69 -16.12 -12.27 -4.41
C ASN A 69 -15.68 -12.56 -2.97
N GLU A 70 -16.49 -13.26 -2.19
CA GLU A 70 -16.16 -13.64 -0.80
C GLU A 70 -14.90 -14.51 -0.70
N ALA A 71 -14.65 -15.37 -1.69
CA ALA A 71 -13.50 -16.29 -1.71
C ALA A 71 -12.19 -15.63 -2.15
N GLN A 72 -12.21 -14.41 -2.69
CA GLN A 72 -10.99 -13.75 -3.17
C GLN A 72 -9.99 -13.48 -2.02
N ALA A 73 -8.71 -13.70 -2.29
CA ALA A 73 -7.66 -13.52 -1.29
C ALA A 73 -7.42 -12.06 -0.93
N LEU A 74 -7.37 -11.16 -1.92
CA LEU A 74 -7.02 -9.76 -1.77
C LEU A 74 -8.25 -8.85 -1.60
N GLN A 75 -8.03 -7.58 -1.28
CA GLN A 75 -9.09 -6.59 -1.12
C GLN A 75 -9.72 -6.18 -2.47
N TRP A 76 -8.98 -6.24 -3.58
CA TRP A 76 -9.44 -6.01 -4.93
C TRP A 76 -9.55 -7.34 -5.70
N PRO A 77 -10.49 -7.45 -6.68
CA PRO A 77 -11.42 -6.43 -7.19
C PRO A 77 -12.59 -6.13 -6.25
N ARG A 78 -13.29 -4.99 -6.46
CA ARG A 78 -14.37 -4.52 -5.58
C ARG A 78 -15.60 -4.06 -6.38
N ALA A 79 -16.77 -4.36 -5.82
CA ALA A 79 -18.03 -3.85 -6.33
C ALA A 79 -18.44 -2.57 -5.56
N GLY A 80 -19.02 -1.61 -6.28
CA GLY A 80 -19.54 -0.37 -5.69
C GLY A 80 -18.48 0.62 -5.20
N CYS A 81 -17.21 0.44 -5.57
CA CYS A 81 -16.19 1.44 -5.32
C CYS A 81 -16.36 2.61 -6.29
N HIS A 82 -16.49 3.82 -5.76
CA HIS A 82 -16.63 5.03 -6.58
C HIS A 82 -15.38 5.28 -7.42
N ASP A 83 -15.58 5.59 -8.71
CA ASP A 83 -14.52 6.04 -9.61
C ASP A 83 -14.71 7.55 -9.89
N PRO A 84 -13.88 8.41 -9.30
CA PRO A 84 -14.00 9.85 -9.49
C PRO A 84 -13.62 10.32 -10.90
N ASP A 85 -12.93 9.48 -11.65
CA ASP A 85 -12.46 9.77 -13.01
C ASP A 85 -13.40 9.17 -14.09
N ALA A 86 -14.49 8.48 -13.68
CA ALA A 86 -15.45 7.91 -14.62
C ALA A 86 -16.24 9.00 -15.36
N ASP A 87 -16.57 8.75 -16.62
CA ASP A 87 -17.41 9.61 -17.42
C ASP A 87 -18.83 9.73 -16.84
N GLY A 88 -19.30 10.95 -16.66
CA GLY A 88 -20.67 11.24 -16.26
C GLY A 88 -20.81 12.26 -15.14
N TRP A 89 -21.94 12.96 -15.11
CA TRP A 89 -22.24 14.01 -14.13
C TRP A 89 -22.25 13.52 -12.67
N ASN A 90 -22.57 12.24 -12.44
CA ASN A 90 -22.66 11.66 -11.11
C ASN A 90 -21.46 10.75 -10.75
N GLY A 91 -20.40 10.74 -11.58
CA GLY A 91 -19.33 9.76 -11.47
C GLY A 91 -19.81 8.35 -11.80
N GLY A 92 -18.91 7.38 -11.72
CA GLY A 92 -19.19 5.97 -11.94
C GLY A 92 -18.63 5.11 -10.82
N THR A 93 -18.68 3.82 -11.00
CA THR A 93 -18.00 2.85 -10.15
C THR A 93 -16.92 2.14 -10.94
N VAL A 94 -15.83 1.80 -10.27
CA VAL A 94 -14.83 0.90 -10.83
C VAL A 94 -15.51 -0.43 -11.17
N ALA A 95 -15.19 -1.01 -12.34
CA ALA A 95 -15.71 -2.32 -12.71
C ALA A 95 -15.33 -3.38 -11.67
N ASP A 96 -16.29 -4.24 -11.32
CA ASP A 96 -16.16 -5.24 -10.25
C ASP A 96 -15.21 -6.40 -10.58
N ASN A 97 -14.69 -6.43 -11.79
CA ASN A 97 -13.71 -7.39 -12.31
C ASN A 97 -12.38 -6.71 -12.67
N THR A 98 -12.04 -5.59 -12.04
CA THR A 98 -10.83 -4.84 -12.37
C THR A 98 -10.08 -4.42 -11.11
N VAL A 99 -8.76 -4.55 -11.14
CA VAL A 99 -7.85 -3.90 -10.20
C VAL A 99 -7.47 -2.54 -10.79
N PRO A 100 -7.78 -1.40 -10.13
CA PRO A 100 -7.43 -0.08 -10.66
C PRO A 100 -5.93 0.06 -10.91
N LYS A 101 -5.57 0.75 -11.99
CA LYS A 101 -4.17 1.01 -12.33
C LYS A 101 -3.41 1.65 -11.17
N ALA A 102 -4.03 2.59 -10.45
CA ALA A 102 -3.42 3.25 -9.31
C ALA A 102 -3.11 2.30 -8.13
N VAL A 103 -3.89 1.23 -7.93
CA VAL A 103 -3.60 0.18 -6.92
C VAL A 103 -2.37 -0.62 -7.34
N MET A 104 -2.25 -0.94 -8.63
CA MET A 104 -1.08 -1.60 -9.20
C MET A 104 0.18 -0.72 -9.05
N GLU A 105 0.07 0.55 -9.42
CA GLU A 105 1.16 1.53 -9.34
C GLU A 105 1.59 1.80 -7.89
N ALA A 106 0.64 1.91 -6.97
CA ALA A 106 0.91 2.04 -5.53
C ALA A 106 1.66 0.81 -4.98
N THR A 107 1.31 -0.38 -5.46
CA THR A 107 2.01 -1.62 -5.11
C THR A 107 3.45 -1.59 -5.62
N CYS A 108 3.68 -1.15 -6.86
CA CYS A 108 5.02 -1.02 -7.44
C CYS A 108 5.87 0.00 -6.67
N GLU A 109 5.31 1.16 -6.36
CA GLU A 109 5.99 2.22 -5.59
C GLU A 109 6.33 1.74 -4.18
N MET A 110 5.38 1.10 -3.51
CA MET A 110 5.60 0.55 -2.17
C MET A 110 6.66 -0.56 -2.17
N ALA A 111 6.70 -1.41 -3.20
CA ALA A 111 7.71 -2.45 -3.37
C ALA A 111 9.11 -1.84 -3.52
N ARG A 112 9.28 -0.75 -4.29
CA ARG A 112 10.53 -0.01 -4.40
C ARG A 112 10.99 0.52 -3.04
N GLU A 113 10.09 1.12 -2.27
CA GLU A 113 10.39 1.62 -0.92
C GLU A 113 10.85 0.51 0.03
N LEU A 114 10.22 -0.68 -0.04
CA LEU A 114 10.59 -1.84 0.77
C LEU A 114 11.96 -2.43 0.38
N LEU A 115 12.40 -2.27 -0.87
CA LEU A 115 13.73 -2.64 -1.31
C LEU A 115 14.83 -1.69 -0.77
N ILE A 116 14.46 -0.49 -0.34
CA ILE A 116 15.39 0.49 0.25
C ILE A 116 15.49 0.31 1.76
N VAL A 117 14.36 0.14 2.43
CA VAL A 117 14.30 0.09 3.90
C VAL A 117 13.08 -0.69 4.40
N ASP A 118 13.24 -1.42 5.50
CA ASP A 118 12.11 -2.02 6.20
C ASP A 118 11.23 -0.92 6.84
N ARG A 119 10.06 -0.71 6.24
CA ARG A 119 9.09 0.29 6.70
C ARG A 119 8.21 -0.22 7.85
N THR A 120 8.29 -1.51 8.17
CA THR A 120 7.56 -2.14 9.28
C THR A 120 8.38 -2.18 10.56
N ALA A 121 9.69 -1.96 10.46
CA ALA A 121 10.58 -1.92 11.62
C ALA A 121 10.25 -0.72 12.51
N ALA A 122 10.39 -0.92 13.80
CA ALA A 122 10.30 0.15 14.78
C ALA A 122 11.31 1.28 14.48
N PRO A 123 10.92 2.56 14.57
CA PRO A 123 11.85 3.66 14.36
C PRO A 123 12.96 3.63 15.42
N VAL A 124 14.14 4.10 15.03
CA VAL A 124 15.27 4.26 15.94
C VAL A 124 14.85 5.13 17.11
N GLY A 125 15.07 4.67 18.34
CA GLY A 125 14.69 5.39 19.55
C GLY A 125 13.24 5.18 20.00
N GLU A 126 12.52 4.17 19.49
CA GLU A 126 11.18 3.83 19.96
C GLU A 126 11.17 3.63 21.49
N GLY A 127 10.27 4.34 22.18
CA GLY A 127 10.17 4.33 23.63
C GLY A 127 11.10 5.31 24.35
N LEU A 128 12.11 5.87 23.68
CA LEU A 128 12.96 6.93 24.24
C LEU A 128 12.31 8.30 24.06
N LYS A 129 12.42 9.14 25.07
CA LYS A 129 12.04 10.56 24.99
C LYS A 129 13.25 11.43 24.66
N TYR A 130 14.35 11.09 25.27
CA TYR A 130 15.65 11.73 25.02
C TYR A 130 16.77 10.75 25.37
N TYR A 131 17.91 10.93 24.75
CA TYR A 131 19.16 10.28 25.06
C TYR A 131 20.20 11.36 25.35
N ASN A 132 20.96 11.19 26.45
CA ASN A 132 22.00 12.14 26.84
C ASN A 132 23.33 11.38 27.00
N ASP A 133 24.33 11.77 26.24
CA ASP A 133 25.69 11.26 26.31
C ASP A 133 26.65 12.43 26.63
N GLY A 134 26.55 12.91 27.87
CA GLY A 134 27.40 13.98 28.40
C GLY A 134 27.32 15.30 27.66
N SER A 135 27.89 15.38 26.48
CA SER A 135 27.94 16.58 25.64
C SER A 135 26.88 16.66 24.56
N VAL A 136 26.19 15.55 24.25
CA VAL A 136 25.18 15.49 23.21
C VAL A 136 23.85 15.03 23.79
N GLN A 137 22.82 15.85 23.58
CA GLN A 137 21.46 15.49 23.94
C GLN A 137 20.63 15.35 22.66
N THR A 138 20.06 14.16 22.45
CA THR A 138 19.17 13.87 21.32
C THR A 138 17.74 13.70 21.83
N GLY A 139 16.83 14.53 21.35
CA GLY A 139 15.39 14.41 21.61
C GLY A 139 14.69 13.60 20.53
N TYR A 140 13.75 12.76 20.93
CA TYR A 140 12.90 11.99 20.01
C TYR A 140 11.47 12.51 20.11
N ASP A 141 10.89 12.91 18.98
CA ASP A 141 9.47 13.25 18.94
C ASP A 141 8.64 11.97 18.73
N LYS A 142 7.76 11.67 19.68
CA LYS A 142 6.87 10.49 19.59
C LYS A 142 5.83 10.62 18.48
N GLY A 143 5.59 11.83 17.97
CA GLY A 143 4.69 12.11 16.86
C GLY A 143 5.34 11.93 15.49
N ASP A 144 6.65 11.96 15.41
CA ASP A 144 7.40 11.83 14.16
C ASP A 144 7.63 10.35 13.78
N ARG A 145 6.54 9.69 13.39
CA ARG A 145 6.59 8.31 12.90
C ARG A 145 6.45 8.30 11.39
N ARG A 146 7.43 7.70 10.72
CA ARG A 146 7.34 7.45 9.29
C ARG A 146 6.16 6.50 9.02
N PRO A 147 5.18 6.86 8.17
CA PRO A 147 4.06 5.98 7.87
C PRO A 147 4.55 4.70 7.16
N VAL A 148 3.91 3.57 7.44
CA VAL A 148 4.22 2.29 6.81
C VAL A 148 4.03 2.41 5.30
N ILE A 149 2.86 2.90 4.87
CA ILE A 149 2.59 3.18 3.46
C ILE A 149 3.22 4.51 3.07
N SER A 150 4.01 4.53 2.01
CA SER A 150 4.68 5.74 1.52
C SER A 150 3.65 6.82 1.13
N HIS A 151 4.00 8.10 1.26
CA HIS A 151 3.10 9.19 0.88
C HIS A 151 2.70 9.14 -0.60
N VAL A 152 3.59 8.67 -1.48
CA VAL A 152 3.29 8.50 -2.91
C VAL A 152 2.25 7.40 -3.11
N ALA A 153 2.42 6.25 -2.47
CA ALA A 153 1.43 5.17 -2.53
C ALA A 153 0.09 5.60 -1.92
N GLN A 154 0.10 6.37 -0.82
CA GLN A 154 -1.13 6.94 -0.24
C GLN A 154 -1.83 7.87 -1.24
N ALA A 155 -1.09 8.75 -1.92
CA ALA A 155 -1.66 9.66 -2.91
C ALA A 155 -2.31 8.93 -4.09
N LEU A 156 -1.74 7.81 -4.54
CA LEU A 156 -2.31 6.96 -5.58
C LEU A 156 -3.60 6.27 -5.13
N LEU A 157 -3.67 5.85 -3.86
CA LEU A 157 -4.78 5.09 -3.31
C LEU A 157 -5.94 5.94 -2.78
N MET A 158 -5.71 7.24 -2.48
CA MET A 158 -6.68 8.10 -1.80
C MET A 158 -8.01 8.26 -2.54
N LYS A 159 -8.03 8.00 -3.85
CA LYS A 159 -9.25 8.03 -4.66
C LYS A 159 -10.22 6.88 -4.36
N PHE A 160 -9.72 5.78 -3.82
CA PHE A 160 -10.44 4.52 -3.67
C PHE A 160 -10.66 4.11 -2.21
N GLY A 161 -10.23 4.92 -1.26
CA GLY A 161 -10.37 4.61 0.15
C GLY A 161 -9.52 5.50 1.05
N SER A 162 -9.35 5.07 2.29
CA SER A 162 -8.58 5.81 3.29
C SER A 162 -7.72 4.88 4.15
N LEU A 163 -6.67 5.44 4.76
CA LEU A 163 -5.89 4.70 5.75
C LEU A 163 -6.77 4.28 6.93
N VAL A 164 -6.59 3.06 7.38
CA VAL A 164 -7.17 2.56 8.63
C VAL A 164 -6.56 3.37 9.77
N LYS A 165 -7.28 4.36 10.25
CA LYS A 165 -6.84 5.14 11.40
C LYS A 165 -6.88 4.23 12.62
N SER A 166 -5.75 4.09 13.31
CA SER A 166 -5.73 3.56 14.66
C SER A 166 -6.85 4.28 15.45
N LYS A 167 -7.68 3.51 16.14
CA LYS A 167 -8.78 4.05 16.96
C LYS A 167 -8.22 4.85 18.13
N SER A 168 -7.70 6.04 17.88
CA SER A 168 -7.44 7.00 18.93
C SER A 168 -8.75 7.70 19.24
N GLY A 169 -9.47 7.20 20.22
CA GLY A 169 -10.41 7.89 21.11
C GLY A 169 -11.48 8.86 20.57
N ALA A 170 -11.68 8.99 19.26
CA ALA A 170 -12.72 9.86 18.73
C ALA A 170 -14.09 9.13 18.78
N VAL A 171 -14.87 9.41 19.80
CA VAL A 171 -16.27 9.02 19.88
C VAL A 171 -17.07 9.87 18.90
N ARG A 172 -17.73 9.23 17.93
CA ARG A 172 -18.67 9.91 17.05
C ARG A 172 -19.93 10.26 17.86
N LEU A 173 -20.10 11.53 18.21
CA LEU A 173 -21.34 12.00 18.83
C LEU A 173 -22.44 12.03 17.76
N THR A 174 -23.41 11.14 17.87
CA THR A 174 -24.66 11.20 17.12
C THR A 174 -25.66 12.00 17.95
N ARG A 175 -26.09 13.16 17.47
CA ARG A 175 -27.26 13.87 18.04
C ARG A 175 -28.50 13.07 17.66
N THR A 176 -29.22 12.64 18.65
CA THR A 176 -30.62 12.19 18.53
C THR A 176 -31.55 13.40 18.47
#